data_5b15ef5ee29b3043aeac607bb8c614b9
#
_entry.id   5b15ef5ee29b3043aeac607bb8c614b9
#
_cell.length_a   1.000
_cell.length_b   1.000
_cell.length_c   1.000
_cell.angle_alpha   90.00
_cell.angle_beta   90.00
_cell.angle_gamma   90.00
#
_symmetry.space_group_name_H-M   'P 1'
#
loop_
_entity.id
_entity.type
_entity.pdbx_description
1 polymer ?
#
loop_
_entity_poly.entity_id
_entity_poly.type
_entity_poly.pdbx_seq_one_letter_code
_entity_poly.pdbx_strand_id
1 'polypeptide(L)'
;MLRRLCVALTLGILMLAALAQGAAADPINAKNSLTFPATCDDGQTIQVVVNGNGAWSPAHVVGSTAVFIPQAFDLTFEFTPTGGETVTETDTSSKPNLHGDLVTCSFDVTQTFPEGTLHLFGTATGVFTPAS
;
A
#
# COMPACT_ATOMS: atom_id res chain seq x y z
N MET A 1 -9.85 -16.03 24.83
CA MET A 1 -9.51 -16.20 23.41
C MET A 1 -9.92 -14.99 22.58
N LEU A 2 -11.10 -14.48 22.70
CA LEU A 2 -11.51 -13.25 21.98
C LEU A 2 -10.64 -12.04 22.28
N ARG A 3 -10.17 -11.90 23.50
CA ARG A 3 -9.27 -10.81 23.89
C ARG A 3 -7.91 -10.85 23.22
N ARG A 4 -7.43 -12.04 22.90
CA ARG A 4 -6.13 -12.20 22.25
C ARG A 4 -6.22 -11.97 20.74
N LEU A 5 -7.35 -12.31 20.15
CA LEU A 5 -7.62 -11.99 18.74
C LEU A 5 -7.80 -10.49 18.53
N CYS A 6 -8.53 -9.83 19.43
CA CYS A 6 -8.68 -8.38 19.36
C CYS A 6 -7.36 -7.64 19.55
N VAL A 7 -6.46 -8.15 20.35
CA VAL A 7 -5.14 -7.55 20.56
C VAL A 7 -4.24 -7.78 19.35
N ALA A 8 -4.33 -8.91 18.69
CA ALA A 8 -3.56 -9.16 17.47
C ALA A 8 -4.09 -8.36 16.29
N LEU A 9 -5.41 -8.27 16.15
CA LEU A 9 -6.03 -7.43 15.13
C LEU A 9 -5.77 -5.95 15.37
N THR A 10 -5.84 -5.53 16.63
CA THR A 10 -5.50 -4.15 16.98
C THR A 10 -4.02 -3.87 16.82
N LEU A 11 -3.13 -4.84 16.95
CA LEU A 11 -1.72 -4.61 16.70
C LEU A 11 -1.41 -4.48 15.21
N GLY A 12 -2.04 -5.27 14.37
CA GLY A 12 -1.89 -5.13 12.91
C GLY A 12 -2.49 -3.83 12.39
N ILE A 13 -3.69 -3.52 12.83
CA ILE A 13 -4.36 -2.25 12.53
C ILE A 13 -3.65 -1.09 13.21
N LEU A 14 -3.11 -1.27 14.40
CA LEU A 14 -2.34 -0.24 15.08
C LEU A 14 -0.98 -0.03 14.43
N MET A 15 -0.44 -0.99 13.75
CA MET A 15 0.82 -0.79 13.06
C MET A 15 0.60 -0.07 11.73
N LEU A 16 -0.44 -0.41 10.98
CA LEU A 16 -0.89 0.43 9.89
C LEU A 16 -1.41 1.78 10.41
N ALA A 17 -2.10 1.78 11.52
CA ALA A 17 -2.59 2.98 12.15
C ALA A 17 -1.49 3.73 12.91
N ALA A 18 -0.47 3.10 13.40
CA ALA A 18 0.69 3.77 13.92
C ALA A 18 1.53 4.38 12.80
N LEU A 19 1.54 3.75 11.67
CA LEU A 19 2.02 4.38 10.46
C LEU A 19 1.07 5.51 10.04
N ALA A 20 -0.20 5.38 10.27
CA ALA A 20 -1.20 6.35 9.89
C ALA A 20 -1.43 7.42 10.96
N GLN A 21 -1.40 7.05 12.20
CA GLN A 21 -1.60 8.00 13.28
C GLN A 21 -0.32 8.69 13.67
N GLY A 22 0.74 8.23 13.07
CA GLY A 22 1.97 8.78 13.37
C GLY A 22 2.21 8.76 14.81
N ALA A 23 2.00 7.65 15.38
CA ALA A 23 2.09 7.63 16.80
C ALA A 23 1.43 8.86 17.33
N ALA A 24 0.22 8.90 17.09
CA ALA A 24 -0.55 9.98 17.54
C ALA A 24 -0.16 11.32 17.01
N ALA A 25 0.75 11.41 16.25
CA ALA A 25 1.16 12.67 15.88
C ALA A 25 1.31 12.69 14.49
N ASP A 26 0.71 12.33 13.77
CA ASP A 26 0.92 12.80 12.56
C ASP A 26 2.15 12.57 11.77
N PRO A 27 3.18 11.78 12.15
CA PRO A 27 4.37 11.69 11.34
C PRO A 27 4.10 11.09 9.99
N ILE A 28 3.01 10.41 9.86
CA ILE A 28 2.64 9.80 8.62
C ILE A 28 1.49 10.50 7.93
N ASN A 29 1.08 11.60 8.41
CA ASN A 29 0.13 12.41 7.70
C ASN A 29 0.81 13.03 6.46
N ALA A 30 0.27 14.04 5.92
CA ALA A 30 0.71 14.68 4.70
C ALA A 30 2.22 14.90 4.53
N LYS A 31 2.98 14.84 5.63
CA LYS A 31 4.44 15.01 5.57
C LYS A 31 5.19 13.72 5.35
N ASN A 32 4.63 12.60 5.75
CA ASN A 32 5.29 11.30 5.72
C ASN A 32 4.49 10.32 4.87
N SER A 33 4.27 10.65 3.64
CA SER A 33 3.72 9.72 2.67
C SER A 33 4.76 8.67 2.30
N LEU A 34 4.32 7.43 2.20
CA LEU A 34 5.12 6.36 1.64
C LEU A 34 5.03 6.45 0.12
N THR A 35 6.16 6.56 -0.53
CA THR A 35 6.25 6.61 -1.98
C THR A 35 7.12 5.47 -2.48
N PHE A 36 6.64 4.71 -3.44
CA PHE A 36 7.38 3.59 -3.99
C PHE A 36 7.04 3.35 -5.45
N PRO A 37 8.01 2.81 -6.23
CA PRO A 37 7.78 2.47 -7.62
C PRO A 37 7.08 1.11 -7.75
N ALA A 38 6.35 0.95 -8.85
CA ALA A 38 5.83 -0.33 -9.28
C ALA A 38 6.08 -0.51 -10.78
N THR A 39 6.31 -1.73 -11.20
CA THR A 39 6.53 -2.07 -12.60
C THR A 39 5.31 -2.77 -13.17
N CYS A 40 4.84 -2.31 -14.30
CA CYS A 40 3.66 -2.85 -14.95
C CYS A 40 4.04 -3.83 -16.08
N ASP A 41 3.11 -4.73 -16.40
CA ASP A 41 3.33 -5.77 -17.41
C ASP A 41 3.47 -5.23 -18.84
N ASP A 42 3.04 -3.99 -19.07
CA ASP A 42 3.27 -3.27 -20.33
C ASP A 42 4.63 -2.52 -20.38
N GLY A 43 5.45 -2.67 -19.36
CA GLY A 43 6.75 -2.04 -19.24
C GLY A 43 6.76 -0.63 -18.64
N GLN A 44 5.61 -0.07 -18.32
CA GLN A 44 5.53 1.23 -17.66
C GLN A 44 5.91 1.12 -16.18
N THR A 45 6.42 2.20 -15.64
CA THR A 45 6.67 2.34 -14.20
C THR A 45 5.74 3.40 -13.63
N ILE A 46 5.10 3.08 -12.54
CA ILE A 46 4.25 4.03 -11.82
C ILE A 46 4.88 4.38 -10.49
N GLN A 47 4.56 5.57 -10.01
CA GLN A 47 4.90 6.02 -8.67
C GLN A 47 3.63 6.02 -7.82
N VAL A 48 3.63 5.20 -6.80
CA VAL A 48 2.50 5.09 -5.87
C VAL A 48 2.80 5.94 -4.65
N VAL A 49 1.79 6.67 -4.20
CA VAL A 49 1.87 7.46 -2.98
C VAL A 49 0.75 7.01 -2.04
N VAL A 50 1.14 6.55 -0.87
CA VAL A 50 0.22 6.23 0.21
C VAL A 50 0.31 7.33 1.26
N ASN A 51 -0.80 7.98 1.53
CA ASN A 51 -0.87 9.04 2.53
C ASN A 51 -0.81 8.47 3.95
N GLY A 52 -0.45 9.29 4.91
CA GLY A 52 -0.34 8.88 6.29
C GLY A 52 -1.63 8.39 6.95
N ASN A 53 -2.76 8.61 6.35
CA ASN A 53 -4.04 8.04 6.80
C ASN A 53 -4.40 6.71 6.11
N GLY A 54 -3.46 6.12 5.39
CA GLY A 54 -3.67 4.87 4.65
C GLY A 54 -4.40 5.02 3.31
N ALA A 55 -4.73 6.23 2.93
CA ALA A 55 -5.40 6.46 1.66
C ALA A 55 -4.41 6.36 0.48
N TRP A 56 -4.77 5.59 -0.50
CA TRP A 56 -4.03 5.45 -1.73
C TRP A 56 -4.44 6.54 -2.70
N SER A 57 -3.48 7.28 -3.17
CA SER A 57 -3.70 8.23 -4.28
C SER A 57 -3.57 7.50 -5.62
N PRO A 58 -4.22 7.99 -6.67
CA PRO A 58 -3.94 7.49 -8.00
C PRO A 58 -2.44 7.56 -8.27
N ALA A 59 -1.88 6.46 -8.77
CA ALA A 59 -0.46 6.40 -9.05
C ALA A 59 -0.14 7.15 -10.35
N HIS A 60 0.95 7.87 -10.37
CA HIS A 60 1.41 8.59 -11.54
C HIS A 60 2.37 7.75 -12.37
N VAL A 61 2.14 7.73 -13.67
CA VAL A 61 3.10 7.13 -14.60
C VAL A 61 4.33 8.02 -14.68
N VAL A 62 5.49 7.44 -14.42
CA VAL A 62 6.75 8.17 -14.45
C VAL A 62 7.03 8.69 -15.85
N GLY A 63 7.29 10.00 -15.94
CA GLY A 63 7.61 10.64 -17.21
C GLY A 63 6.39 10.96 -18.09
N SER A 64 5.18 10.81 -17.58
CA SER A 64 3.96 11.12 -18.31
C SER A 64 2.94 11.88 -17.45
N THR A 65 1.89 12.35 -18.09
CA THR A 65 0.75 12.95 -17.40
C THR A 65 -0.38 11.94 -17.12
N ALA A 66 -0.16 10.68 -17.41
CA ALA A 66 -1.15 9.65 -17.17
C ALA A 66 -1.16 9.20 -15.70
N VAL A 67 -2.31 8.77 -15.23
CA VAL A 67 -2.48 8.19 -13.91
C VAL A 67 -3.01 6.77 -14.02
N PHE A 68 -2.57 5.93 -13.09
CA PHE A 68 -3.06 4.57 -12.94
C PHE A 68 -4.25 4.57 -11.98
N ILE A 69 -5.37 4.07 -12.44
CA ILE A 69 -6.60 3.92 -11.65
C ILE A 69 -6.78 2.43 -11.33
N PRO A 70 -6.51 2.00 -10.11
CA PRO A 70 -6.63 0.60 -9.76
C PRO A 70 -8.10 0.16 -9.71
N GLN A 71 -8.34 -1.07 -10.13
CA GLN A 71 -9.64 -1.73 -10.09
C GLN A 71 -9.63 -3.00 -9.24
N ALA A 72 -8.47 -3.59 -9.06
CA ALA A 72 -8.28 -4.76 -8.22
C ALA A 72 -6.92 -4.70 -7.53
N PHE A 73 -6.87 -5.24 -6.33
CA PHE A 73 -5.63 -5.39 -5.55
C PHE A 73 -5.50 -6.83 -5.07
N ASP A 74 -4.28 -7.29 -5.02
CA ASP A 74 -3.86 -8.49 -4.31
C ASP A 74 -2.52 -8.17 -3.64
N LEU A 75 -2.60 -7.66 -2.41
CA LEU A 75 -1.46 -7.14 -1.69
C LEU A 75 -1.24 -7.90 -0.39
N THR A 76 0.00 -8.15 -0.08
CA THR A 76 0.43 -8.71 1.21
C THR A 76 1.31 -7.71 1.94
N PHE A 77 0.99 -7.50 3.20
CA PHE A 77 1.75 -6.67 4.12
C PHE A 77 2.39 -7.57 5.17
N GLU A 78 3.70 -7.50 5.30
CA GLU A 78 4.44 -8.15 6.37
C GLU A 78 5.10 -7.07 7.22
N PHE A 79 4.68 -7.00 8.47
CA PHE A 79 5.31 -6.08 9.40
C PHE A 79 6.09 -6.85 10.45
N THR A 80 7.36 -6.54 10.58
CA THR A 80 8.24 -7.12 11.60
C THR A 80 8.61 -6.04 12.60
N PRO A 81 8.00 -6.02 13.79
CA PRO A 81 8.39 -5.08 14.83
C PRO A 81 9.84 -5.31 15.24
N THR A 82 10.51 -4.25 15.66
CA THR A 82 11.86 -4.36 16.20
C THR A 82 11.86 -5.30 17.42
N GLY A 83 12.57 -6.41 17.29
CA GLY A 83 12.64 -7.43 18.36
C GLY A 83 11.38 -8.29 18.50
N GLY A 84 10.45 -8.22 17.57
CA GLY A 84 9.19 -8.98 17.58
C GLY A 84 9.04 -9.92 16.39
N GLU A 85 7.93 -10.62 16.38
CA GLU A 85 7.57 -11.56 15.32
C GLU A 85 6.86 -10.85 14.17
N THR A 86 7.05 -11.37 12.96
CA THR A 86 6.38 -10.85 11.76
C THR A 86 4.88 -11.10 11.81
N VAL A 87 4.12 -10.07 11.53
CA VAL A 87 2.67 -10.12 11.33
C VAL A 87 2.39 -9.96 9.84
N THR A 88 1.59 -10.85 9.29
CA THR A 88 1.21 -10.84 7.87
C THR A 88 -0.27 -10.54 7.72
N GLU A 89 -0.59 -9.65 6.82
CA GLU A 89 -1.95 -9.29 6.45
C GLU A 89 -2.07 -9.26 4.93
N THR A 90 -3.19 -9.75 4.41
CA THR A 90 -3.48 -9.72 2.98
C THR A 90 -4.70 -8.87 2.72
N ASP A 91 -4.58 -7.96 1.78
CA ASP A 91 -5.69 -7.14 1.29
C ASP A 91 -5.97 -7.51 -0.16
N THR A 92 -7.13 -8.10 -0.37
CA THR A 92 -7.62 -8.49 -1.69
C THR A 92 -8.92 -7.78 -1.97
N SER A 93 -8.94 -6.98 -3.01
CA SER A 93 -10.14 -6.28 -3.45
C SER A 93 -10.27 -6.30 -4.96
N SER A 94 -11.49 -6.31 -5.45
CA SER A 94 -11.78 -6.28 -6.88
C SER A 94 -13.14 -5.66 -7.13
N LYS A 95 -13.20 -4.78 -8.11
CA LYS A 95 -14.49 -4.29 -8.62
C LYS A 95 -15.23 -5.42 -9.33
N PRO A 96 -16.56 -5.47 -9.25
CA PRO A 96 -17.35 -6.56 -9.86
C PRO A 96 -17.12 -6.72 -11.36
N ASN A 97 -16.89 -5.62 -12.06
CA ASN A 97 -16.65 -5.62 -13.50
C ASN A 97 -15.41 -4.80 -13.79
N LEU A 98 -14.35 -5.45 -14.20
CA LEU A 98 -13.14 -4.78 -14.65
C LEU A 98 -13.35 -4.25 -16.05
N HIS A 99 -13.03 -2.99 -16.28
CA HIS A 99 -13.27 -2.30 -17.54
C HIS A 99 -12.02 -1.59 -18.06
N GLY A 100 -11.90 -1.55 -19.39
CA GLY A 100 -10.85 -0.84 -20.08
C GLY A 100 -9.67 -1.76 -20.44
N ASP A 101 -8.60 -1.14 -20.92
CA ASP A 101 -7.35 -1.83 -21.18
C ASP A 101 -6.62 -2.06 -19.87
N LEU A 102 -6.81 -3.22 -19.30
CA LEU A 102 -6.28 -3.58 -18.00
C LEU A 102 -4.78 -3.82 -18.07
N VAL A 103 -4.07 -3.23 -17.12
CA VAL A 103 -2.64 -3.42 -16.92
C VAL A 103 -2.42 -3.87 -15.49
N THR A 104 -1.51 -4.81 -15.27
CA THR A 104 -1.15 -5.28 -13.94
C THR A 104 0.22 -4.77 -13.56
N CYS A 105 0.29 -4.08 -12.44
CA CYS A 105 1.52 -3.54 -11.88
C CYS A 105 1.90 -4.31 -10.61
N SER A 106 3.18 -4.64 -10.49
CA SER A 106 3.72 -5.42 -9.37
C SER A 106 4.47 -4.53 -8.40
N PHE A 107 4.28 -4.80 -7.14
CA PHE A 107 4.94 -4.12 -6.03
C PHE A 107 5.81 -5.10 -5.27
N ASP A 108 6.97 -4.64 -4.84
CA ASP A 108 7.83 -5.32 -3.88
C ASP A 108 8.70 -4.26 -3.21
N VAL A 109 8.25 -3.80 -2.05
CA VAL A 109 8.86 -2.67 -1.35
C VAL A 109 9.11 -3.04 0.09
N THR A 110 10.32 -2.80 0.54
CA THR A 110 10.69 -2.91 1.95
C THR A 110 11.05 -1.55 2.49
N GLN A 111 10.46 -1.18 3.59
CA GLN A 111 10.74 0.08 4.27
C GLN A 111 11.00 -0.16 5.75
N THR A 112 12.06 0.43 6.26
CA THR A 112 12.41 0.33 7.68
C THR A 112 12.06 1.62 8.41
N PHE A 113 11.40 1.44 9.53
CA PHE A 113 11.03 2.49 10.47
C PHE A 113 11.65 2.20 11.84
N PRO A 114 11.70 3.17 12.75
CA PRO A 114 12.17 2.92 14.12
C PRO A 114 11.40 1.79 14.83
N GLU A 115 10.12 1.65 14.53
CA GLU A 115 9.23 0.66 15.13
C GLU A 115 9.37 -0.74 14.54
N GLY A 116 9.93 -0.86 13.34
CA GLY A 116 10.09 -2.13 12.66
C GLY A 116 10.23 -1.99 11.14
N THR A 117 10.11 -3.09 10.46
CA THR A 117 10.26 -3.17 8.99
C THR A 117 8.94 -3.60 8.36
N LEU A 118 8.50 -2.84 7.37
CA LEU A 118 7.36 -3.15 6.52
C LEU A 118 7.85 -3.71 5.18
N HIS A 119 7.33 -4.87 4.81
CA HIS A 119 7.46 -5.43 3.47
C HIS A 119 6.07 -5.47 2.83
N LEU A 120 5.91 -4.76 1.73
CA LEU A 120 4.68 -4.73 0.94
C LEU A 120 4.96 -5.32 -0.42
N PHE A 121 4.21 -6.33 -0.80
CA PHE A 121 4.35 -6.95 -2.11
C PHE A 121 3.00 -7.45 -2.64
N GLY A 122 2.93 -7.64 -3.94
CA GLY A 122 1.72 -8.09 -4.62
C GLY A 122 1.49 -7.35 -5.94
N THR A 123 0.24 -7.27 -6.34
CA THR A 123 -0.15 -6.68 -7.61
C THR A 123 -1.36 -5.76 -7.48
N ALA A 124 -1.44 -4.81 -8.38
CA ALA A 124 -2.66 -4.05 -8.63
C ALA A 124 -2.99 -4.10 -10.12
N THR A 125 -4.23 -4.33 -10.45
CA THR A 125 -4.72 -4.31 -11.83
C THR A 125 -5.63 -3.11 -12.03
N GLY A 126 -5.41 -2.39 -13.10
CA GLY A 126 -6.17 -1.16 -13.37
C GLY A 126 -5.98 -0.66 -14.79
N VAL A 127 -6.32 0.59 -15.01
CA VAL A 127 -6.24 1.25 -16.31
C VAL A 127 -5.45 2.54 -16.21
N PHE A 128 -4.78 2.91 -17.30
CA PHE A 128 -4.17 4.21 -17.40
C PHE A 128 -5.16 5.21 -18.00
N THR A 129 -5.23 6.37 -17.39
CA THR A 129 -6.03 7.48 -17.89
C THR A 129 -5.19 8.76 -17.92
N PRO A 130 -5.47 9.71 -18.80
CA PRO A 130 -4.83 11.01 -18.72
C PRO A 130 -5.12 11.66 -17.37
N ALA A 131 -4.13 12.31 -16.79
CA ALA A 131 -4.34 13.13 -15.61
C ALA A 131 -5.20 14.33 -15.96
N SER A 132 -6.23 14.55 -15.18
CA SER A 132 -7.10 15.71 -15.34
C SER A 132 -6.50 16.96 -14.71
#